data_f37a9e41d86bb97d3d70e1745ff76bd7
#
_entry.id   f37a9e41d86bb97d3d70e1745ff76bd7
#
_cell.length_a   1.000
_cell.length_b   1.000
_cell.length_c   1.000
_cell.angle_alpha   90.00
_cell.angle_beta   90.00
_cell.angle_gamma   90.00
#
_symmetry.space_group_name_H-M   'P 1'
#
loop_
_entity.id
_entity.type
_entity.pdbx_description
1 polymer ?
#
loop_
_entity_poly.entity_id
_entity_poly.type
_entity_poly.pdbx_seq_one_letter_code
_entity_poly.pdbx_strand_id
1 'polypeptide(L)'
;MIEALSPKYDITIFHKEQCNSQTFKEVDIVAFPGGIGDYSSYDTFFRRKAENAVADFVTNGGAYLGICMGAYWAGSNWFDILDGVDTVQYIKQPTADIRRSYGTVAPVIWNGQEENVFFYDGCALIGDETKFNTVARYANGDPMAIIQGRIGIIGCHPESMEFWYQDPYYQYINKWWHRGHHHRLLLEFVDQLIV
;
A
#
# COMPACT_ATOMS: atom_id res chain seq x y z
N MET A 1 -8.81 3.18 4.61
CA MET A 1 -8.81 1.76 4.22
C MET A 1 -10.08 1.03 4.64
N ILE A 2 -10.49 1.07 5.91
CA ILE A 2 -11.72 0.37 6.37
C ILE A 2 -12.94 0.76 5.52
N GLU A 3 -13.24 2.05 5.38
CA GLU A 3 -14.39 2.53 4.61
C GLU A 3 -14.32 2.10 3.12
N ALA A 4 -13.11 2.05 2.55
CA ALA A 4 -12.93 1.64 1.15
C ALA A 4 -13.16 0.13 0.93
N LEU A 5 -12.85 -0.71 1.92
CA LEU A 5 -12.92 -2.17 1.79
C LEU A 5 -14.20 -2.78 2.38
N SER A 6 -14.81 -2.18 3.41
CA SER A 6 -16.00 -2.71 4.09
C SER A 6 -17.25 -2.92 3.20
N PRO A 7 -17.41 -2.27 2.04
CA PRO A 7 -18.51 -2.62 1.16
C PRO A 7 -18.49 -4.05 0.62
N LYS A 8 -17.34 -4.71 0.67
CA LYS A 8 -17.16 -6.07 0.09
C LYS A 8 -16.57 -7.09 1.07
N TYR A 9 -15.78 -6.67 2.05
CA TYR A 9 -15.04 -7.55 2.94
C TYR A 9 -15.45 -7.35 4.40
N ASP A 10 -15.49 -8.44 5.15
CA ASP A 10 -15.58 -8.41 6.61
C ASP A 10 -14.22 -8.03 7.19
N ILE A 11 -14.22 -6.95 7.99
CA ILE A 11 -12.97 -6.36 8.48
C ILE A 11 -12.88 -6.51 9.99
N THR A 12 -11.83 -7.14 10.46
CA THR A 12 -11.43 -7.17 11.87
C THR A 12 -10.19 -6.33 12.08
N ILE A 13 -10.26 -5.39 13.01
CA ILE A 13 -9.09 -4.56 13.38
C ILE A 13 -8.30 -5.29 14.45
N PHE A 14 -7.00 -5.38 14.27
CA PHE A 14 -6.10 -5.89 15.29
C PHE A 14 -5.10 -4.83 15.75
N HIS A 15 -4.71 -4.90 17.00
CA HIS A 15 -3.65 -4.07 17.58
C HIS A 15 -2.31 -4.80 17.52
N LYS A 16 -1.25 -4.06 17.76
CA LYS A 16 0.13 -4.55 17.72
C LYS A 16 0.34 -5.87 18.50
N GLU A 17 -0.24 -5.96 19.70
CA GLU A 17 -0.11 -7.13 20.57
C GLU A 17 -0.82 -8.37 20.01
N GLN A 18 -1.76 -8.14 19.08
CA GLN A 18 -2.53 -9.17 18.38
C GLN A 18 -1.91 -9.54 17.01
N CYS A 19 -0.79 -8.94 16.62
CA CYS A 19 -0.06 -9.31 15.41
C CYS A 19 0.67 -10.65 15.64
N ASN A 20 -0.05 -11.74 15.51
CA ASN A 20 0.44 -13.08 15.75
C ASN A 20 -0.32 -14.13 14.94
N SER A 21 0.25 -15.34 14.84
CA SER A 21 -0.30 -16.43 14.03
C SER A 21 -1.70 -16.91 14.50
N GLN A 22 -2.06 -16.71 15.75
CA GLN A 22 -3.40 -17.08 16.24
C GLN A 22 -4.46 -16.13 15.70
N THR A 23 -4.18 -14.82 15.66
CA THR A 23 -5.07 -13.81 15.08
C THR A 23 -5.28 -14.01 13.58
N PHE A 24 -4.25 -14.51 12.88
CA PHE A 24 -4.30 -14.67 11.42
C PHE A 24 -4.90 -16.01 10.94
N LYS A 25 -5.28 -16.92 11.85
CA LYS A 25 -5.78 -18.25 11.46
C LYS A 25 -7.07 -18.26 10.64
N GLU A 26 -7.94 -17.27 10.86
CA GLU A 26 -9.29 -17.21 10.31
C GLU A 26 -9.47 -16.02 9.35
N VAL A 27 -8.37 -15.49 8.81
CA VAL A 27 -8.42 -14.40 7.85
C VAL A 27 -7.77 -14.80 6.53
N ASP A 28 -8.30 -14.30 5.42
CA ASP A 28 -7.78 -14.56 4.08
C ASP A 28 -6.67 -13.58 3.72
N ILE A 29 -6.72 -12.39 4.29
CA ILE A 29 -5.81 -11.29 3.98
C ILE A 29 -5.46 -10.48 5.24
N VAL A 30 -4.19 -10.16 5.39
CA VAL A 30 -3.70 -9.18 6.37
C VAL A 30 -3.36 -7.89 5.65
N ALA A 31 -3.95 -6.78 6.10
CA ALA A 31 -3.81 -5.49 5.45
C ALA A 31 -3.18 -4.43 6.37
N PHE A 32 -2.14 -3.76 5.89
CA PHE A 32 -1.48 -2.65 6.58
C PHE A 32 -1.72 -1.34 5.80
N PRO A 33 -2.38 -0.36 6.43
CA PRO A 33 -2.69 0.91 5.81
C PRO A 33 -1.47 1.81 5.70
N GLY A 34 -1.63 2.92 5.00
CA GLY A 34 -0.78 4.08 5.14
C GLY A 34 -0.88 4.70 6.53
N GLY A 35 0.14 5.43 6.93
CA GLY A 35 0.16 6.10 8.23
C GLY A 35 1.20 7.21 8.27
N ILE A 36 1.04 8.11 9.23
CA ILE A 36 2.08 9.06 9.59
C ILE A 36 2.94 8.36 10.63
N GLY A 37 4.06 7.76 10.18
CA GLY A 37 5.02 7.11 11.07
C GLY A 37 6.18 8.05 11.38
N ASP A 38 6.47 8.27 12.65
CA ASP A 38 7.84 8.54 13.02
C ASP A 38 8.59 7.19 13.17
N TYR A 39 9.90 7.21 13.09
CA TYR A 39 10.74 6.01 13.23
C TYR A 39 10.49 5.24 14.53
N SER A 40 10.06 5.91 15.60
CA SER A 40 9.82 5.30 16.91
C SER A 40 8.59 4.39 16.92
N SER A 41 7.56 4.69 16.13
CA SER A 41 6.39 3.82 15.99
C SER A 41 6.72 2.57 15.18
N TYR A 42 7.63 2.62 14.23
CA TYR A 42 8.10 1.45 13.47
C TYR A 42 8.88 0.50 14.37
N ASP A 43 9.90 0.97 15.09
CA ASP A 43 10.72 0.14 15.98
C ASP A 43 9.90 -0.56 17.07
N THR A 44 8.81 0.07 17.51
CA THR A 44 7.93 -0.56 18.51
C THR A 44 7.00 -1.60 17.92
N PHE A 45 6.65 -1.54 16.64
CA PHE A 45 5.82 -2.53 15.95
C PHE A 45 6.65 -3.77 15.57
N PHE A 46 7.83 -3.56 15.00
CA PHE A 46 8.72 -4.61 14.51
C PHE A 46 9.54 -5.21 15.65
N ARG A 47 8.90 -5.99 16.51
CA ARG A 47 9.61 -6.97 17.34
C ARG A 47 9.51 -8.32 16.64
N ARG A 48 10.59 -9.10 16.63
CA ARG A 48 10.76 -10.37 15.87
C ARG A 48 9.54 -11.29 15.77
N LYS A 49 8.64 -11.27 16.76
CA LYS A 49 7.41 -12.09 16.72
C LYS A 49 6.35 -11.59 15.74
N ALA A 50 6.23 -10.28 15.56
CA ALA A 50 5.26 -9.70 14.60
C ALA A 50 5.75 -9.89 13.17
N GLU A 51 7.03 -9.66 12.91
CA GLU A 51 7.66 -9.92 11.61
C GLU A 51 7.44 -11.35 11.15
N ASN A 52 7.76 -12.31 12.01
CA ASN A 52 7.61 -13.74 11.70
C ASN A 52 6.14 -14.10 11.44
N ALA A 53 5.20 -13.58 12.23
CA ALA A 53 3.79 -13.94 12.07
C ALA A 53 3.22 -13.53 10.70
N VAL A 54 3.64 -12.35 10.17
CA VAL A 54 3.22 -11.89 8.83
C VAL A 54 3.92 -12.71 7.75
N ALA A 55 5.23 -12.90 7.84
CA ALA A 55 5.98 -13.71 6.89
C ALA A 55 5.48 -15.16 6.85
N ASP A 56 5.24 -15.77 8.01
CA ASP A 56 4.68 -17.12 8.12
C ASP A 56 3.28 -17.20 7.51
N PHE A 57 2.42 -16.20 7.76
CA PHE A 57 1.08 -16.15 7.18
C PHE A 57 1.11 -16.12 5.65
N VAL A 58 1.95 -15.27 5.07
CA VAL A 58 2.12 -15.16 3.61
C VAL A 58 2.72 -16.46 3.04
N THR A 59 3.75 -17.01 3.67
CA THR A 59 4.39 -18.27 3.24
C THR A 59 3.41 -19.45 3.26
N ASN A 60 2.45 -19.47 4.19
CA ASN A 60 1.40 -20.46 4.27
C ASN A 60 0.19 -20.15 3.36
N GLY A 61 0.30 -19.21 2.43
CA GLY A 61 -0.69 -18.92 1.40
C GLY A 61 -1.70 -17.84 1.77
N GLY A 62 -1.52 -17.14 2.88
CA GLY A 62 -2.31 -15.94 3.21
C GLY A 62 -1.99 -14.77 2.29
N ALA A 63 -2.95 -13.90 2.05
CA ALA A 63 -2.74 -12.72 1.22
C ALA A 63 -2.27 -11.51 2.07
N TYR A 64 -1.47 -10.65 1.46
CA TYR A 64 -0.97 -9.41 2.06
C TYR A 64 -1.40 -8.21 1.22
N LEU A 65 -1.91 -7.17 1.87
CA LEU A 65 -2.13 -5.86 1.27
C LEU A 65 -1.33 -4.80 2.03
N GLY A 66 -0.40 -4.14 1.36
CA GLY A 66 0.35 -3.02 1.90
C GLY A 66 0.08 -1.73 1.13
N ILE A 67 -0.34 -0.67 1.83
CA ILE A 67 -0.56 0.66 1.23
C ILE A 67 0.40 1.66 1.87
N CYS A 68 1.17 2.40 1.09
CA CYS A 68 2.14 3.42 1.51
C CYS A 68 3.06 2.89 2.63
N MET A 69 2.81 3.20 3.91
CA MET A 69 3.59 2.65 5.04
C MET A 69 3.57 1.11 5.04
N GLY A 70 2.40 0.50 4.88
CA GLY A 70 2.28 -0.96 4.77
C GLY A 70 2.98 -1.52 3.54
N ALA A 71 3.11 -0.73 2.45
CA ALA A 71 3.91 -1.10 1.30
C ALA A 71 5.41 -1.16 1.65
N TYR A 72 5.93 -0.14 2.34
CA TYR A 72 7.33 -0.15 2.82
C TYR A 72 7.61 -1.36 3.71
N TRP A 73 6.65 -1.75 4.55
CA TRP A 73 6.82 -2.88 5.47
C TRP A 73 6.93 -4.25 4.80
N ALA A 74 6.49 -4.38 3.55
CA ALA A 74 6.70 -5.61 2.77
C ALA A 74 8.16 -5.80 2.31
N GLY A 75 8.95 -4.72 2.27
CA GLY A 75 10.33 -4.71 1.78
C GLY A 75 11.33 -5.40 2.69
N SER A 76 12.56 -5.51 2.20
CA SER A 76 13.67 -6.28 2.77
C SER A 76 14.12 -5.85 4.18
N ASN A 77 13.85 -4.60 4.56
CA ASN A 77 14.21 -4.09 5.90
C ASN A 77 13.19 -4.43 6.99
N TRP A 78 12.03 -5.00 6.62
CA TRP A 78 10.90 -5.22 7.52
C TRP A 78 10.39 -6.66 7.45
N PHE A 79 9.21 -6.91 6.86
CA PHE A 79 8.65 -8.27 6.76
C PHE A 79 9.42 -9.17 5.80
N ASP A 80 10.16 -8.59 4.84
CA ASP A 80 10.97 -9.30 3.83
C ASP A 80 10.17 -10.39 3.11
N ILE A 81 8.98 -10.00 2.63
CA ILE A 81 8.04 -10.91 1.96
C ILE A 81 8.03 -10.79 0.44
N LEU A 82 8.79 -9.84 -0.13
CA LEU A 82 8.90 -9.62 -1.57
C LEU A 82 10.12 -10.36 -2.14
N ASP A 83 9.96 -11.00 -3.29
CA ASP A 83 11.05 -11.69 -3.99
C ASP A 83 11.56 -10.90 -5.20
N GLY A 84 12.80 -10.46 -5.13
CA GLY A 84 13.51 -9.77 -6.22
C GLY A 84 12.99 -8.36 -6.54
N VAL A 85 12.19 -7.77 -5.68
CA VAL A 85 11.72 -6.39 -5.73
C VAL A 85 11.77 -5.77 -4.34
N ASP A 86 12.04 -4.49 -4.25
CA ASP A 86 12.06 -3.77 -2.98
C ASP A 86 11.32 -2.44 -3.08
N THR A 87 11.00 -1.88 -1.94
CA THR A 87 10.27 -0.62 -1.80
C THR A 87 11.24 0.53 -1.54
N VAL A 88 11.18 1.56 -2.36
CA VAL A 88 12.03 2.75 -2.24
C VAL A 88 11.19 4.01 -2.24
N GLN A 89 11.65 5.07 -1.58
CA GLN A 89 10.94 6.36 -1.61
C GLN A 89 10.86 6.89 -3.04
N TYR A 90 9.63 7.08 -3.56
CA TYR A 90 9.42 7.60 -4.91
C TYR A 90 10.06 8.98 -5.11
N ILE A 91 9.90 9.89 -4.15
CA ILE A 91 10.44 11.26 -4.22
C ILE A 91 11.97 11.32 -4.36
N LYS A 92 12.67 10.25 -4.03
CA LYS A 92 14.13 10.12 -4.18
C LYS A 92 14.55 9.50 -5.52
N GLN A 93 13.62 8.98 -6.33
CA GLN A 93 13.97 8.45 -7.63
C GLN A 93 14.47 9.59 -8.54
N PRO A 94 15.52 9.37 -9.35
CA PRO A 94 16.12 10.42 -10.20
C PRO A 94 15.12 11.10 -11.14
N THR A 95 14.15 10.33 -11.64
CA THR A 95 13.16 10.76 -12.63
C THR A 95 11.78 11.06 -12.03
N ALA A 96 11.63 11.02 -10.68
CA ALA A 96 10.34 11.30 -10.04
C ALA A 96 9.87 12.73 -10.34
N ASP A 97 8.59 12.88 -10.68
CA ASP A 97 7.93 14.16 -10.90
C ASP A 97 7.48 14.82 -9.59
N ILE A 98 7.30 14.04 -8.51
CA ILE A 98 7.03 14.53 -7.16
C ILE A 98 8.32 14.49 -6.34
N ARG A 99 8.67 15.62 -5.72
CA ARG A 99 9.93 15.80 -4.98
C ARG A 99 9.74 16.12 -3.50
N ARG A 100 8.52 16.08 -3.01
CA ARG A 100 8.17 16.44 -1.64
C ARG A 100 7.26 15.40 -1.02
N SER A 101 7.42 15.18 0.28
CA SER A 101 6.75 14.12 1.05
C SER A 101 5.38 14.51 1.61
N TYR A 102 4.85 15.67 1.29
CA TYR A 102 3.54 16.08 1.81
C TYR A 102 2.38 15.76 0.87
N GLY A 103 1.13 15.85 1.38
CA GLY A 103 -0.07 15.52 0.64
C GLY A 103 -0.19 16.23 -0.71
N THR A 104 -0.32 15.43 -1.75
CA THR A 104 -0.55 15.86 -3.13
C THR A 104 -1.33 14.76 -3.88
N VAL A 105 -1.47 14.86 -5.18
CA VAL A 105 -1.90 13.76 -6.03
C VAL A 105 -0.78 13.39 -7.00
N ALA A 106 -0.60 12.11 -7.20
CA ALA A 106 0.32 11.56 -8.19
C ALA A 106 -0.44 11.22 -9.46
N PRO A 107 -0.05 11.75 -10.63
CA PRO A 107 -0.53 11.21 -11.89
C PRO A 107 0.06 9.81 -12.08
N VAL A 108 -0.80 8.84 -12.33
CA VAL A 108 -0.45 7.43 -12.53
C VAL A 108 -1.20 6.84 -13.71
N ILE A 109 -0.68 5.75 -14.27
CA ILE A 109 -1.42 4.91 -15.20
C ILE A 109 -1.85 3.65 -14.43
N TRP A 110 -3.15 3.50 -14.15
CA TRP A 110 -3.73 2.36 -13.45
C TRP A 110 -4.51 1.49 -14.45
N ASN A 111 -4.10 0.25 -14.65
CA ASN A 111 -4.68 -0.65 -15.66
C ASN A 111 -4.84 0.02 -17.04
N GLY A 112 -3.87 0.84 -17.44
CA GLY A 112 -3.87 1.55 -18.72
C GLY A 112 -4.72 2.83 -18.77
N GLN A 113 -5.32 3.26 -17.67
CA GLN A 113 -6.09 4.49 -17.54
C GLN A 113 -5.35 5.54 -16.73
N GLU A 114 -5.45 6.80 -17.12
CA GLU A 114 -4.87 7.92 -16.36
C GLU A 114 -5.70 8.20 -15.12
N GLU A 115 -5.03 8.21 -13.95
CA GLU A 115 -5.61 8.52 -12.66
C GLU A 115 -4.77 9.54 -11.89
N ASN A 116 -5.40 10.24 -10.93
CA ASN A 116 -4.72 11.15 -10.03
C ASN A 116 -4.95 10.69 -8.59
N VAL A 117 -4.06 9.84 -8.08
CA VAL A 117 -4.22 9.17 -6.80
C VAL A 117 -3.55 9.96 -5.68
N PHE A 118 -4.20 10.07 -4.52
CA PHE A 118 -3.62 10.76 -3.37
C PHE A 118 -2.24 10.15 -3.02
N PHE A 119 -1.26 11.02 -2.85
CA PHE A 119 0.13 10.68 -2.56
C PHE A 119 0.62 11.40 -1.30
N TYR A 120 1.27 10.66 -0.41
CA TYR A 120 1.97 11.19 0.75
C TYR A 120 3.20 10.33 1.03
N ASP A 121 4.37 10.75 0.53
CA ASP A 121 5.65 10.02 0.69
C ASP A 121 5.60 8.51 0.33
N GLY A 122 4.85 8.19 -0.72
CA GLY A 122 4.67 6.80 -1.15
C GLY A 122 5.92 6.19 -1.77
N CYS A 123 5.92 4.85 -1.87
CA CYS A 123 7.03 4.12 -2.46
C CYS A 123 6.86 3.89 -3.97
N ALA A 124 8.00 3.68 -4.65
CA ALA A 124 8.09 2.96 -5.91
C ALA A 124 8.62 1.54 -5.64
N LEU A 125 8.28 0.60 -6.53
CA LEU A 125 8.69 -0.80 -6.45
C LEU A 125 9.81 -1.04 -7.48
N ILE A 126 11.02 -1.30 -7.03
CA ILE A 126 12.20 -1.41 -7.90
C ILE A 126 12.77 -2.82 -7.81
N GLY A 127 12.94 -3.46 -8.96
CA GLY A 127 13.50 -4.81 -9.01
C GLY A 127 13.22 -5.52 -10.33
N ASP A 128 13.17 -6.84 -10.28
CA ASP A 128 12.94 -7.71 -11.44
C ASP A 128 11.43 -7.76 -11.78
N GLU A 129 11.03 -6.97 -12.77
CA GLU A 129 9.63 -6.89 -13.22
C GLU A 129 9.08 -8.20 -13.81
N THR A 130 9.91 -9.21 -14.03
CA THR A 130 9.42 -10.53 -14.44
C THR A 130 8.80 -11.33 -13.29
N LYS A 131 9.02 -10.89 -12.04
CA LYS A 131 8.57 -11.58 -10.82
C LYS A 131 7.24 -11.07 -10.28
N PHE A 132 6.67 -10.02 -10.86
CA PHE A 132 5.40 -9.45 -10.40
C PHE A 132 4.58 -8.88 -11.56
N ASN A 133 3.28 -8.71 -11.33
CA ASN A 133 2.38 -8.01 -12.23
C ASN A 133 2.26 -6.55 -11.82
N THR A 134 2.59 -5.62 -12.71
CA THR A 134 2.41 -4.18 -12.48
C THR A 134 0.99 -3.77 -12.82
N VAL A 135 0.25 -3.30 -11.84
CA VAL A 135 -1.13 -2.82 -11.97
C VAL A 135 -1.17 -1.31 -12.23
N ALA A 136 -0.25 -0.56 -11.60
CA ALA A 136 -0.16 0.87 -11.86
C ALA A 136 1.30 1.36 -11.85
N ARG A 137 1.56 2.44 -12.64
CA ARG A 137 2.86 3.10 -12.74
C ARG A 137 2.74 4.58 -12.45
N TYR A 138 3.76 5.16 -11.84
CA TYR A 138 3.97 6.61 -11.77
C TYR A 138 4.25 7.19 -13.17
N ALA A 139 4.17 8.52 -13.28
CA ALA A 139 4.44 9.24 -14.53
C ALA A 139 5.84 9.01 -15.11
N ASN A 140 6.84 8.73 -14.25
CA ASN A 140 8.20 8.41 -14.68
C ASN A 140 8.38 6.96 -15.16
N GLY A 141 7.34 6.13 -15.09
CA GLY A 141 7.33 4.73 -15.48
C GLY A 141 7.62 3.73 -14.35
N ASP A 142 8.07 4.17 -13.18
CA ASP A 142 8.31 3.28 -12.04
C ASP A 142 6.99 2.60 -11.58
N PRO A 143 7.01 1.29 -11.26
CA PRO A 143 5.86 0.61 -10.68
C PRO A 143 5.39 1.28 -9.37
N MET A 144 4.10 1.59 -9.29
CA MET A 144 3.41 2.21 -8.17
C MET A 144 2.54 1.20 -7.39
N ALA A 145 1.90 0.28 -8.13
CA ALA A 145 1.12 -0.81 -7.57
C ALA A 145 1.45 -2.11 -8.29
N ILE A 146 1.74 -3.15 -7.52
CA ILE A 146 2.12 -4.47 -8.03
C ILE A 146 1.38 -5.59 -7.30
N ILE A 147 1.29 -6.74 -7.97
CA ILE A 147 0.87 -8.01 -7.39
C ILE A 147 1.96 -9.05 -7.64
N GLN A 148 2.47 -9.65 -6.56
CA GLN A 148 3.40 -10.76 -6.59
C GLN A 148 2.78 -11.96 -5.85
N GLY A 149 2.25 -12.92 -6.59
CA GLY A 149 1.45 -13.99 -6.02
C GLY A 149 0.23 -13.45 -5.29
N ARG A 150 0.15 -13.64 -3.97
CA ARG A 150 -0.92 -13.11 -3.12
C ARG A 150 -0.49 -11.86 -2.31
N ILE A 151 0.57 -11.21 -2.71
CA ILE A 151 1.07 -9.98 -2.09
C ILE A 151 0.73 -8.80 -2.98
N GLY A 152 -0.09 -7.88 -2.50
CA GLY A 152 -0.46 -6.64 -3.16
C GLY A 152 0.17 -5.44 -2.48
N ILE A 153 0.89 -4.64 -3.25
CA ILE A 153 1.62 -3.46 -2.77
C ILE A 153 1.19 -2.23 -3.56
N ILE A 154 0.88 -1.14 -2.86
CA ILE A 154 0.44 0.12 -3.46
C ILE A 154 1.19 1.29 -2.82
N GLY A 155 1.90 2.08 -3.60
CA GLY A 155 2.66 3.23 -3.13
C GLY A 155 1.81 4.46 -2.80
N CYS A 156 0.76 4.73 -3.56
CA CYS A 156 -0.20 5.81 -3.31
C CYS A 156 -1.35 5.37 -2.40
N HIS A 157 -2.35 6.27 -2.20
CA HIS A 157 -3.47 6.06 -1.30
C HIS A 157 -4.83 6.00 -2.04
N PRO A 158 -5.17 4.88 -2.71
CA PRO A 158 -6.49 4.73 -3.32
C PRO A 158 -7.63 4.69 -2.27
N GLU A 159 -7.31 4.35 -1.01
CA GLU A 159 -8.22 4.35 0.13
C GLU A 159 -8.48 5.74 0.72
N SER A 160 -7.90 6.80 0.14
CA SER A 160 -8.00 8.16 0.65
C SER A 160 -9.45 8.63 0.77
N MET A 161 -9.69 9.45 1.80
CA MET A 161 -11.00 9.95 2.17
C MET A 161 -11.18 11.40 1.71
N GLU A 162 -12.41 11.85 1.53
CA GLU A 162 -12.71 13.21 1.09
C GLU A 162 -12.01 14.29 1.93
N PHE A 163 -11.98 14.13 3.24
CA PHE A 163 -11.36 15.10 4.14
C PHE A 163 -9.83 15.25 3.96
N TRP A 164 -9.14 14.26 3.37
CA TRP A 164 -7.72 14.39 3.05
C TRP A 164 -7.46 15.42 1.95
N TYR A 165 -8.43 15.59 1.06
CA TYR A 165 -8.37 16.58 -0.03
C TYR A 165 -8.85 17.98 0.41
N GLN A 166 -9.46 18.08 1.60
CA GLN A 166 -10.01 19.34 2.14
C GLN A 166 -9.08 20.01 3.15
N ASP A 167 -7.90 19.44 3.41
CA ASP A 167 -6.92 20.03 4.32
C ASP A 167 -6.58 21.46 3.87
N PRO A 168 -6.63 22.46 4.76
CA PRO A 168 -6.32 23.86 4.43
C PRO A 168 -4.95 24.05 3.80
N TYR A 169 -3.99 23.19 4.11
CA TYR A 169 -2.63 23.24 3.53
C TYR A 169 -2.55 22.66 2.12
N TYR A 170 -3.57 21.87 1.69
CA TYR A 170 -3.60 21.16 0.41
C TYR A 170 -4.81 21.52 -0.46
N GLN A 171 -5.37 22.74 -0.29
CA GLN A 171 -6.59 23.18 -1.01
C GLN A 171 -6.51 23.03 -2.54
N TYR A 172 -5.32 23.06 -3.11
CA TYR A 172 -5.12 22.89 -4.55
C TYR A 172 -5.45 21.48 -5.06
N ILE A 173 -5.56 20.46 -4.16
CA ILE A 173 -5.90 19.09 -4.52
C ILE A 173 -7.39 18.75 -4.38
N ASN A 174 -8.23 19.65 -3.83
CA ASN A 174 -9.66 19.41 -3.62
C ASN A 174 -10.39 18.95 -4.90
N LYS A 175 -10.00 19.49 -6.04
CA LYS A 175 -10.59 19.14 -7.35
C LYS A 175 -10.35 17.68 -7.77
N TRP A 176 -9.40 17.00 -7.13
CA TRP A 176 -9.01 15.63 -7.43
C TRP A 176 -9.68 14.58 -6.55
N TRP A 177 -10.62 14.99 -5.69
CA TRP A 177 -11.40 14.02 -4.94
C TRP A 177 -12.13 13.06 -5.86
N HIS A 178 -11.81 11.77 -5.74
CA HIS A 178 -12.23 10.71 -6.66
C HIS A 178 -13.69 10.22 -6.46
N ARG A 179 -14.42 10.70 -5.45
CA ARG A 179 -15.83 10.36 -5.17
C ARG A 179 -16.10 8.84 -5.14
N GLY A 180 -15.20 8.08 -4.53
CA GLY A 180 -15.29 6.62 -4.42
C GLY A 180 -14.75 5.84 -5.61
N HIS A 181 -14.31 6.49 -6.70
CA HIS A 181 -13.74 5.78 -7.86
C HIS A 181 -12.48 4.98 -7.48
N HIS A 182 -11.52 5.59 -6.75
CA HIS A 182 -10.32 4.88 -6.33
C HIS A 182 -10.60 3.77 -5.30
N HIS A 183 -11.67 3.88 -4.51
CA HIS A 183 -12.11 2.79 -3.65
C HIS A 183 -12.52 1.55 -4.48
N ARG A 184 -13.19 1.75 -5.63
CA ARG A 184 -13.50 0.63 -6.53
C ARG A 184 -12.25 0.01 -7.14
N LEU A 185 -11.29 0.84 -7.59
CA LEU A 185 -9.99 0.34 -8.07
C LEU A 185 -9.25 -0.48 -7.00
N LEU A 186 -9.31 -0.04 -5.74
CA LEU A 186 -8.75 -0.79 -4.62
C LEU A 186 -9.46 -2.12 -4.39
N LEU A 187 -10.79 -2.17 -4.46
CA LEU A 187 -11.56 -3.42 -4.35
C LEU A 187 -11.19 -4.40 -5.47
N GLU A 188 -11.12 -3.93 -6.71
CA GLU A 188 -10.70 -4.73 -7.87
C GLU A 188 -9.26 -5.24 -7.76
N PHE A 189 -8.39 -4.43 -7.13
CA PHE A 189 -7.01 -4.83 -6.83
C PHE A 189 -6.98 -5.95 -5.78
N VAL A 190 -7.72 -5.80 -4.70
CA VAL A 190 -7.77 -6.79 -3.62
C VAL A 190 -8.39 -8.10 -4.07
N ASP A 191 -9.39 -8.07 -4.95
CA ASP A 191 -9.98 -9.28 -5.53
C ASP A 191 -8.95 -10.20 -6.18
N GLN A 192 -7.91 -9.64 -6.78
CA GLN A 192 -6.84 -10.41 -7.43
C GLN A 192 -5.91 -11.12 -6.43
N LEU A 193 -5.94 -10.74 -5.15
CA LEU A 193 -5.09 -11.35 -4.11
C LEU A 193 -5.72 -12.61 -3.50
N ILE A 194 -7.04 -12.75 -3.58
CA ILE A 194 -7.81 -13.79 -2.90
C ILE A 194 -8.47 -14.80 -3.83
N VAL A 195 -8.06 -14.81 -5.09
CA VAL A 195 -8.48 -15.79 -6.09
C VAL A 195 -7.71 -17.10 -5.90
#